data_e5021be2c9b03e535c31f5c195d430ad
#
_entry.id   e5021be2c9b03e535c31f5c195d430ad
#
_cell.length_a   1.000
_cell.length_b   1.000
_cell.length_c   1.000
_cell.angle_alpha   90.00
_cell.angle_beta   90.00
_cell.angle_gamma   90.00
#
_symmetry.space_group_name_H-M   'P 1'
#
loop_
_entity.id
_entity.type
_entity.pdbx_description
1 polymer ?
#
loop_
_entity_poly.entity_id
_entity_poly.type
_entity_poly.pdbx_seq_one_letter_code
_entity_poly.pdbx_strand_id
1 'polypeptide(L)'
;MPPRTSRLPRTGHWIAMNSANDLYQTLKNTPTGTRHYTLDDCLKLWPTIQKIQALKQEKNAIILAHSYVHADIVSTVADYVGDSLELSRMAQATQADTIVFSAVRFMAETAKLLNPQKTVLIPSPINGCSLADSITADEVAQLRREYPTSAFVCYINTSAAVKAQCDICVTSSNVYDIVAALPNDDIFFLPDQLMGKNIQAVMAERGVKKTIRTSTGTCYVHEEYTPDMIDYVRDKHPEVMILAHPECHPEITQKCDFVGSTSQMLARVKGTQAPQYFLLTECGLANRLSLEYPDKQFIGTCTLCRYMKSNTLDQIVTALTNPKPYQQVTIDPETQAKATACIQRMLDA
;
A
#
# COMPACT_ATOMS: atom_id res chain seq x y z
N MET A 1 38.87 -2.97 8.70
CA MET A 1 37.60 -3.62 9.11
C MET A 1 36.53 -3.16 8.16
N PRO A 2 35.84 -4.04 7.43
CA PRO A 2 34.72 -3.63 6.61
C PRO A 2 33.57 -3.15 7.52
N PRO A 3 32.77 -2.15 7.12
CA PRO A 3 31.67 -1.66 7.93
C PRO A 3 30.60 -2.75 8.08
N ARG A 4 30.16 -2.96 9.33
CA ARG A 4 29.01 -3.81 9.64
C ARG A 4 27.78 -3.23 8.93
N THR A 5 27.31 -3.88 7.88
CA THR A 5 26.00 -3.61 7.29
C THR A 5 24.94 -3.98 8.33
N SER A 6 24.39 -2.98 9.01
CA SER A 6 23.19 -3.14 9.79
C SER A 6 22.03 -3.40 8.82
N ARG A 7 21.81 -4.66 8.46
CA ARG A 7 20.60 -5.05 7.74
C ARG A 7 19.44 -4.80 8.69
N LEU A 8 18.55 -3.91 8.29
CA LEU A 8 17.26 -3.75 8.96
C LEU A 8 16.57 -5.13 9.03
N PRO A 9 15.88 -5.47 10.13
CA PRO A 9 15.23 -6.76 10.24
C PRO A 9 14.20 -6.94 9.14
N ARG A 10 14.24 -8.05 8.41
CA ARG A 10 13.20 -8.42 7.43
C ARG A 10 11.87 -8.56 8.17
N THR A 11 10.84 -7.86 7.73
CA THR A 11 9.49 -8.01 8.28
C THR A 11 8.81 -9.19 7.60
N GLY A 12 8.67 -10.32 8.30
CA GLY A 12 7.98 -11.53 7.84
C GLY A 12 8.76 -12.79 8.24
N HIS A 13 8.05 -13.87 8.57
CA HIS A 13 8.63 -15.21 8.78
C HIS A 13 8.99 -15.82 7.40
N TRP A 14 10.06 -15.32 6.78
CA TRP A 14 10.53 -15.90 5.53
C TRP A 14 11.30 -17.17 5.83
N ILE A 15 10.70 -18.32 5.53
CA ILE A 15 11.41 -19.60 5.49
C ILE A 15 12.50 -19.47 4.43
N ALA A 16 13.73 -19.80 4.77
CA ALA A 16 14.81 -19.84 3.79
C ALA A 16 14.46 -20.89 2.71
N MET A 17 13.99 -20.41 1.56
CA MET A 17 13.66 -21.27 0.42
C MET A 17 14.93 -21.59 -0.34
N ASN A 18 15.20 -22.87 -0.51
CA ASN A 18 16.39 -23.38 -1.20
C ASN A 18 16.06 -24.08 -2.52
N SER A 19 14.77 -24.28 -2.81
CA SER A 19 14.31 -25.00 -3.99
C SER A 19 12.92 -24.55 -4.47
N ALA A 20 12.60 -24.88 -5.71
CA ALA A 20 11.25 -24.71 -6.26
C ALA A 20 10.19 -25.53 -5.48
N ASN A 21 10.60 -26.63 -4.86
CA ASN A 21 9.70 -27.41 -4.03
C ASN A 21 9.36 -26.68 -2.72
N ASP A 22 10.31 -26.01 -2.08
CA ASP A 22 10.06 -25.19 -0.89
C ASP A 22 9.10 -24.03 -1.25
N LEU A 23 9.31 -23.42 -2.41
CA LEU A 23 8.40 -22.39 -2.95
C LEU A 23 6.98 -22.95 -3.13
N TYR A 24 6.86 -24.15 -3.71
CA TYR A 24 5.56 -24.80 -3.88
C TYR A 24 4.90 -25.12 -2.53
N GLN A 25 5.64 -25.67 -1.56
CA GLN A 25 5.06 -25.93 -0.22
C GLN A 25 4.53 -24.65 0.44
N THR A 26 5.18 -23.52 0.19
CA THR A 26 4.73 -22.21 0.68
C THR A 26 3.49 -21.70 -0.05
N LEU A 27 3.44 -21.81 -1.38
CA LEU A 27 2.42 -21.15 -2.18
C LEU A 27 1.24 -22.03 -2.61
N LYS A 28 1.30 -23.35 -2.43
CA LYS A 28 0.31 -24.33 -2.97
C LYS A 28 -1.16 -24.02 -2.61
N ASN A 29 -1.40 -23.36 -1.48
CA ASN A 29 -2.73 -22.96 -1.03
C ASN A 29 -3.05 -21.48 -1.33
N THR A 30 -2.15 -20.76 -2.01
CA THR A 30 -2.32 -19.35 -2.34
C THR A 30 -2.88 -19.20 -3.75
N PRO A 31 -3.91 -18.38 -3.96
CA PRO A 31 -4.46 -18.14 -5.29
C PRO A 31 -3.46 -17.40 -6.20
N THR A 32 -3.44 -17.82 -7.48
CA THR A 32 -2.80 -17.10 -8.58
C THR A 32 -3.81 -16.98 -9.73
N GLY A 33 -4.48 -15.83 -9.83
CA GLY A 33 -5.65 -15.68 -10.70
C GLY A 33 -6.82 -16.57 -10.22
N THR A 34 -7.37 -17.44 -11.10
CA THR A 34 -8.52 -18.31 -10.81
C THR A 34 -8.12 -19.69 -10.25
N ARG A 35 -6.87 -19.97 -10.04
CA ARG A 35 -6.33 -21.24 -9.53
C ARG A 35 -5.24 -21.03 -8.47
N HIS A 36 -4.78 -22.10 -7.86
CA HIS A 36 -3.62 -22.06 -6.95
C HIS A 36 -2.30 -22.30 -7.71
N TYR A 37 -1.18 -21.94 -7.06
CA TYR A 37 0.15 -22.25 -7.56
C TYR A 37 0.37 -23.77 -7.65
N THR A 38 0.90 -24.23 -8.77
CA THR A 38 1.33 -25.61 -8.99
C THR A 38 2.83 -25.75 -8.81
N LEU A 39 3.32 -27.00 -8.69
CA LEU A 39 4.76 -27.25 -8.68
C LEU A 39 5.42 -26.80 -10.00
N ASP A 40 4.74 -26.99 -11.14
CA ASP A 40 5.24 -26.54 -12.45
C ASP A 40 5.41 -25.01 -12.52
N ASP A 41 4.45 -24.23 -11.94
CA ASP A 41 4.62 -22.79 -11.81
C ASP A 41 5.87 -22.44 -11.00
N CYS A 42 6.06 -23.10 -9.86
CA CYS A 42 7.21 -22.85 -8.98
C CYS A 42 8.54 -23.25 -9.63
N LEU A 43 8.57 -24.32 -10.40
CA LEU A 43 9.75 -24.73 -11.21
C LEU A 43 10.10 -23.66 -12.25
N LYS A 44 9.11 -23.04 -12.90
CA LYS A 44 9.30 -21.96 -13.87
C LYS A 44 9.73 -20.64 -13.23
N LEU A 45 9.22 -20.31 -12.05
CA LEU A 45 9.53 -19.09 -11.32
C LEU A 45 10.91 -19.11 -10.63
N TRP A 46 11.35 -20.29 -10.20
CA TRP A 46 12.55 -20.45 -9.37
C TRP A 46 13.83 -19.87 -9.98
N PRO A 47 14.18 -20.09 -11.26
CA PRO A 47 15.36 -19.48 -11.88
C PRO A 47 15.31 -17.96 -11.88
N THR A 48 14.12 -17.36 -12.11
CA THR A 48 13.91 -15.90 -12.10
C THR A 48 14.11 -15.35 -10.69
N ILE A 49 13.61 -16.03 -9.66
CA ILE A 49 13.81 -15.66 -8.26
C ILE A 49 15.30 -15.65 -7.89
N GLN A 50 16.04 -16.71 -8.25
CA GLN A 50 17.49 -16.82 -8.00
C GLN A 50 18.25 -15.68 -8.71
N LYS A 51 17.89 -15.38 -9.96
CA LYS A 51 18.47 -14.27 -10.73
C LYS A 51 18.23 -12.92 -10.04
N ILE A 52 17.01 -12.67 -9.53
CA ILE A 52 16.70 -11.43 -8.81
C ILE A 52 17.54 -11.32 -7.54
N GLN A 53 17.70 -12.42 -6.77
CA GLN A 53 18.52 -12.41 -5.55
C GLN A 53 19.98 -12.07 -5.85
N ALA A 54 20.53 -12.60 -6.95
CA ALA A 54 21.90 -12.26 -7.39
C ALA A 54 22.01 -10.79 -7.81
N LEU A 55 21.06 -10.29 -8.61
CA LEU A 55 21.03 -8.89 -9.06
C LEU A 55 20.88 -7.90 -7.90
N LYS A 56 20.11 -8.24 -6.86
CA LYS A 56 20.00 -7.40 -5.65
C LYS A 56 21.36 -7.19 -4.97
N GLN A 57 22.16 -8.23 -4.89
CA GLN A 57 23.51 -8.14 -4.31
C GLN A 57 24.46 -7.33 -5.22
N GLU A 58 24.45 -7.63 -6.53
CA GLU A 58 25.29 -6.95 -7.52
C GLU A 58 25.02 -5.44 -7.57
N LYS A 59 23.76 -5.03 -7.51
CA LYS A 59 23.34 -3.63 -7.66
C LYS A 59 23.18 -2.89 -6.33
N ASN A 60 23.54 -3.50 -5.20
CA ASN A 60 23.21 -2.96 -3.87
C ASN A 60 21.74 -2.49 -3.82
N ALA A 61 20.83 -3.38 -4.21
CA ALA A 61 19.42 -3.07 -4.37
C ALA A 61 18.56 -3.74 -3.32
N ILE A 62 17.46 -3.06 -2.93
CA ILE A 62 16.37 -3.65 -2.15
C ILE A 62 15.07 -3.62 -2.95
N ILE A 63 14.18 -4.56 -2.62
CA ILE A 63 12.83 -4.62 -3.17
C ILE A 63 11.84 -4.33 -2.04
N LEU A 64 11.11 -3.23 -2.19
CA LEU A 64 9.99 -2.86 -1.34
C LEU A 64 8.71 -3.28 -2.06
N ALA A 65 7.87 -4.08 -1.42
CA ALA A 65 6.66 -4.62 -2.02
C ALA A 65 5.42 -4.28 -1.18
N HIS A 66 4.36 -3.82 -1.83
CA HIS A 66 3.08 -3.68 -1.14
C HIS A 66 2.44 -5.05 -0.89
N SER A 67 1.69 -5.20 0.20
CA SER A 67 1.00 -6.46 0.56
C SER A 67 0.02 -6.96 -0.53
N TYR A 68 -0.38 -6.10 -1.46
CA TYR A 68 -1.35 -6.40 -2.52
C TYR A 68 -0.73 -6.96 -3.81
N VAL A 69 0.60 -6.99 -3.97
CA VAL A 69 1.21 -7.59 -5.17
C VAL A 69 1.11 -9.12 -5.13
N HIS A 70 1.60 -9.80 -6.16
CA HIS A 70 1.55 -11.25 -6.21
C HIS A 70 2.33 -11.91 -5.07
N ALA A 71 1.80 -13.03 -4.57
CA ALA A 71 2.38 -13.76 -3.44
C ALA A 71 3.79 -14.28 -3.73
N ASP A 72 4.12 -14.61 -4.98
CA ASP A 72 5.46 -15.02 -5.39
C ASP A 72 6.50 -13.90 -5.21
N ILE A 73 6.15 -12.63 -5.45
CA ILE A 73 7.01 -11.47 -5.15
C ILE A 73 7.13 -11.28 -3.64
N VAL A 74 5.98 -11.21 -2.96
CA VAL A 74 5.89 -10.99 -1.52
C VAL A 74 6.68 -12.04 -0.75
N SER A 75 6.56 -13.33 -1.12
CA SER A 75 7.15 -14.45 -0.38
C SER A 75 8.60 -14.77 -0.76
N THR A 76 9.19 -14.15 -1.80
CA THR A 76 10.51 -14.58 -2.28
C THR A 76 11.55 -13.49 -2.41
N VAL A 77 11.26 -12.42 -3.18
CA VAL A 77 12.26 -11.42 -3.57
C VAL A 77 12.15 -10.11 -2.80
N ALA A 78 10.99 -9.81 -2.20
CA ALA A 78 10.79 -8.61 -1.40
C ALA A 78 11.67 -8.64 -0.14
N ASP A 79 12.31 -7.52 0.19
CA ASP A 79 13.05 -7.34 1.44
C ASP A 79 12.13 -6.84 2.54
N TYR A 80 11.15 -6.01 2.17
CA TYR A 80 10.12 -5.50 3.07
C TYR A 80 8.76 -5.55 2.39
N VAL A 81 7.76 -5.95 3.16
CA VAL A 81 6.36 -6.00 2.73
C VAL A 81 5.51 -5.24 3.74
N GLY A 82 4.75 -4.27 3.28
CA GLY A 82 3.94 -3.43 4.17
C GLY A 82 2.91 -2.59 3.44
N ASP A 83 2.36 -1.62 4.16
CA ASP A 83 1.52 -0.55 3.61
C ASP A 83 2.36 0.67 3.18
N SER A 84 1.68 1.72 2.70
CA SER A 84 2.33 2.92 2.18
C SER A 84 3.19 3.64 3.23
N LEU A 85 2.75 3.69 4.50
CA LEU A 85 3.49 4.36 5.56
C LEU A 85 4.74 3.59 5.96
N GLU A 86 4.60 2.28 6.18
CA GLU A 86 5.72 1.39 6.52
C GLU A 86 6.79 1.41 5.43
N LEU A 87 6.37 1.26 4.15
CA LEU A 87 7.29 1.25 3.03
C LEU A 87 7.96 2.60 2.78
N SER A 88 7.29 3.72 3.07
CA SER A 88 7.89 5.06 3.03
C SER A 88 9.00 5.19 4.07
N ARG A 89 8.76 4.73 5.30
CA ARG A 89 9.79 4.71 6.37
C ARG A 89 10.97 3.79 6.02
N MET A 90 10.68 2.63 5.43
CA MET A 90 11.74 1.70 4.97
C MET A 90 12.56 2.30 3.83
N ALA A 91 11.91 2.96 2.88
CA ALA A 91 12.59 3.68 1.80
C ALA A 91 13.53 4.76 2.35
N GLN A 92 13.09 5.52 3.36
CA GLN A 92 13.91 6.55 4.00
C GLN A 92 15.12 5.96 4.75
N ALA A 93 14.92 4.85 5.46
CA ALA A 93 15.94 4.25 6.33
C ALA A 93 17.00 3.39 5.59
N THR A 94 16.71 2.96 4.35
CA THR A 94 17.60 2.02 3.64
C THR A 94 18.93 2.64 3.26
N GLN A 95 20.01 1.82 3.30
CA GLN A 95 21.34 2.18 2.81
C GLN A 95 21.62 1.67 1.38
N ALA A 96 20.66 0.99 0.75
CA ALA A 96 20.79 0.53 -0.62
C ALA A 96 20.85 1.71 -1.60
N ASP A 97 21.61 1.57 -2.68
CA ASP A 97 21.74 2.57 -3.74
C ASP A 97 20.55 2.55 -4.70
N THR A 98 19.95 1.37 -4.84
CA THR A 98 18.81 1.11 -5.72
C THR A 98 17.61 0.58 -4.93
N ILE A 99 16.46 1.20 -5.14
CA ILE A 99 15.17 0.76 -4.59
C ILE A 99 14.28 0.31 -5.74
N VAL A 100 13.90 -0.96 -5.78
CA VAL A 100 12.84 -1.45 -6.67
C VAL A 100 11.55 -1.43 -5.89
N PHE A 101 10.60 -0.61 -6.33
CA PHE A 101 9.31 -0.48 -5.66
C PHE A 101 8.24 -1.30 -6.39
N SER A 102 8.01 -2.52 -5.93
CA SER A 102 6.98 -3.42 -6.47
C SER A 102 5.61 -3.04 -5.89
N ALA A 103 4.97 -2.07 -6.52
CA ALA A 103 3.67 -1.52 -6.15
C ALA A 103 3.14 -0.61 -7.28
N VAL A 104 2.61 0.57 -6.95
CA VAL A 104 2.10 1.60 -7.85
C VAL A 104 2.97 2.86 -7.84
N ARG A 105 2.84 3.70 -8.89
CA ARG A 105 3.76 4.80 -9.18
C ARG A 105 3.88 5.82 -8.05
N PHE A 106 2.77 6.26 -7.46
CA PHE A 106 2.83 7.28 -6.39
C PHE A 106 3.65 6.82 -5.17
N MET A 107 3.71 5.50 -4.90
CA MET A 107 4.54 4.94 -3.83
C MET A 107 6.02 4.98 -4.20
N ALA A 108 6.36 4.65 -5.46
CA ALA A 108 7.73 4.78 -5.94
C ALA A 108 8.18 6.26 -6.02
N GLU A 109 7.27 7.18 -6.37
CA GLU A 109 7.51 8.63 -6.28
C GLU A 109 7.77 9.05 -4.83
N THR A 110 7.00 8.57 -3.86
CA THR A 110 7.24 8.83 -2.43
C THR A 110 8.64 8.36 -2.01
N ALA A 111 9.04 7.16 -2.45
CA ALA A 111 10.41 6.67 -2.19
C ALA A 111 11.48 7.57 -2.83
N LYS A 112 11.23 8.09 -4.05
CA LYS A 112 12.14 9.02 -4.75
C LYS A 112 12.21 10.37 -4.05
N LEU A 113 11.08 10.90 -3.57
CA LEU A 113 11.02 12.14 -2.80
C LEU A 113 11.87 12.07 -1.52
N LEU A 114 11.84 10.93 -0.84
CA LEU A 114 12.63 10.71 0.40
C LEU A 114 14.09 10.36 0.12
N ASN A 115 14.43 9.96 -1.11
CA ASN A 115 15.77 9.53 -1.52
C ASN A 115 16.14 10.11 -2.90
N PRO A 116 16.27 11.44 -3.04
CA PRO A 116 16.49 12.07 -4.34
C PRO A 116 17.78 11.62 -5.03
N GLN A 117 18.78 11.20 -4.27
CA GLN A 117 20.08 10.74 -4.78
C GLN A 117 20.07 9.27 -5.21
N LYS A 118 19.10 8.46 -4.79
CA LYS A 118 19.06 7.03 -5.11
C LYS A 118 18.36 6.74 -6.42
N THR A 119 18.70 5.61 -7.02
CA THR A 119 17.94 5.06 -8.14
C THR A 119 16.66 4.42 -7.59
N VAL A 120 15.49 4.91 -8.03
CA VAL A 120 14.19 4.32 -7.71
C VAL A 120 13.55 3.79 -8.99
N LEU A 121 13.19 2.51 -8.96
CA LEU A 121 12.66 1.78 -10.09
C LEU A 121 11.27 1.22 -9.76
N ILE A 122 10.38 1.24 -10.75
CA ILE A 122 9.06 0.60 -10.68
C ILE A 122 8.97 -0.48 -11.77
N PRO A 123 8.62 -1.74 -11.43
CA PRO A 123 8.68 -2.83 -12.42
C PRO A 123 7.67 -2.69 -13.56
N SER A 124 6.40 -2.45 -13.24
CA SER A 124 5.30 -2.51 -14.21
C SER A 124 5.11 -1.22 -15.00
N PRO A 125 4.80 -1.28 -16.31
CA PRO A 125 4.30 -0.13 -17.06
C PRO A 125 2.86 0.25 -16.68
N ILE A 126 2.07 -0.69 -16.11
CA ILE A 126 0.69 -0.48 -15.66
C ILE A 126 0.72 -0.22 -14.15
N ASN A 127 1.23 0.94 -13.77
CA ASN A 127 1.52 1.28 -12.37
C ASN A 127 0.67 2.44 -11.82
N GLY A 128 -0.47 2.74 -12.44
CA GLY A 128 -1.41 3.79 -12.02
C GLY A 128 -2.16 3.45 -10.73
N CYS A 129 -3.10 4.33 -10.38
CA CYS A 129 -4.02 4.16 -9.27
C CYS A 129 -5.26 5.00 -9.55
N SER A 130 -6.47 4.42 -9.45
CA SER A 130 -7.71 5.17 -9.73
C SER A 130 -7.87 6.42 -8.87
N LEU A 131 -7.37 6.40 -7.63
CA LEU A 131 -7.33 7.56 -6.77
C LEU A 131 -6.27 8.58 -7.21
N ALA A 132 -5.03 8.14 -7.40
CA ALA A 132 -3.95 9.06 -7.78
C ALA A 132 -4.18 9.73 -9.14
N ASP A 133 -4.89 9.04 -10.03
CA ASP A 133 -5.20 9.50 -11.38
C ASP A 133 -6.51 10.34 -11.44
N SER A 134 -7.25 10.46 -10.32
CA SER A 134 -8.53 11.18 -10.26
C SER A 134 -8.42 12.69 -10.02
N ILE A 135 -7.22 13.20 -9.74
CA ILE A 135 -6.98 14.63 -9.51
C ILE A 135 -5.60 15.03 -10.00
N THR A 136 -5.50 16.22 -10.57
CA THR A 136 -4.25 16.81 -11.07
C THR A 136 -3.75 17.94 -10.17
N ALA A 137 -2.47 18.30 -10.31
CA ALA A 137 -1.88 19.42 -9.58
C ALA A 137 -2.57 20.77 -9.90
N ASP A 138 -2.98 20.95 -11.17
CA ASP A 138 -3.66 22.19 -11.61
C ASP A 138 -5.05 22.32 -10.98
N GLU A 139 -5.80 21.21 -10.89
CA GLU A 139 -7.10 21.17 -10.19
C GLU A 139 -6.93 21.51 -8.70
N VAL A 140 -5.90 20.96 -8.04
CA VAL A 140 -5.62 21.31 -6.63
C VAL A 140 -5.26 22.79 -6.50
N ALA A 141 -4.45 23.33 -7.42
CA ALA A 141 -4.12 24.75 -7.42
C ALA A 141 -5.37 25.65 -7.65
N GLN A 142 -6.34 25.19 -8.43
CA GLN A 142 -7.63 25.87 -8.57
C GLN A 142 -8.43 25.79 -7.26
N LEU A 143 -8.59 24.61 -6.68
CA LEU A 143 -9.30 24.42 -5.41
C LEU A 143 -8.71 25.26 -4.27
N ARG A 144 -7.39 25.43 -4.24
CA ARG A 144 -6.73 26.31 -3.25
C ARG A 144 -7.13 27.78 -3.42
N ARG A 145 -7.43 28.24 -4.62
CA ARG A 145 -7.96 29.61 -4.86
C ARG A 145 -9.43 29.74 -4.42
N GLU A 146 -10.20 28.66 -4.57
CA GLU A 146 -11.62 28.61 -4.17
C GLU A 146 -11.79 28.47 -2.64
N TYR A 147 -10.87 27.76 -1.99
CA TYR A 147 -10.89 27.48 -0.55
C TYR A 147 -9.60 27.96 0.15
N PRO A 148 -9.33 29.28 0.17
CA PRO A 148 -8.03 29.82 0.58
C PRO A 148 -7.74 29.67 2.09
N THR A 149 -8.74 29.37 2.92
CA THR A 149 -8.61 29.18 4.37
C THR A 149 -8.51 27.71 4.77
N SER A 150 -8.81 26.78 3.86
CA SER A 150 -8.75 25.35 4.12
C SER A 150 -7.31 24.85 4.17
N ALA A 151 -7.02 23.93 5.07
CA ALA A 151 -5.80 23.13 4.99
C ALA A 151 -5.98 22.00 3.95
N PHE A 152 -5.07 21.90 3.00
CA PHE A 152 -5.11 20.88 1.96
C PHE A 152 -4.33 19.64 2.43
N VAL A 153 -5.08 18.61 2.78
CA VAL A 153 -4.57 17.32 3.25
C VAL A 153 -4.66 16.31 2.11
N CYS A 154 -3.54 15.87 1.57
CA CYS A 154 -3.55 14.84 0.54
C CYS A 154 -3.33 13.44 1.13
N TYR A 155 -4.15 12.52 0.69
CA TYR A 155 -3.90 11.10 0.90
C TYR A 155 -2.65 10.69 0.11
N ILE A 156 -1.88 9.73 0.64
CA ILE A 156 -0.65 9.23 0.01
C ILE A 156 -0.86 8.76 -1.43
N ASN A 157 -2.10 8.33 -1.77
CA ASN A 157 -2.52 7.91 -3.10
C ASN A 157 -2.73 9.11 -4.04
N THR A 158 -1.68 9.91 -4.23
CA THR A 158 -1.60 11.07 -5.11
C THR A 158 -0.23 11.13 -5.76
N SER A 159 -0.09 11.80 -6.91
CA SER A 159 1.20 12.03 -7.56
C SER A 159 2.09 12.98 -6.74
N ALA A 160 3.38 12.99 -7.04
CA ALA A 160 4.32 13.96 -6.47
C ALA A 160 3.90 15.41 -6.78
N ALA A 161 3.40 15.67 -8.00
CA ALA A 161 2.93 16.97 -8.41
C ALA A 161 1.72 17.45 -7.59
N VAL A 162 0.78 16.56 -7.27
CA VAL A 162 -0.36 16.86 -6.37
C VAL A 162 0.12 17.12 -4.95
N LYS A 163 1.03 16.30 -4.41
CA LYS A 163 1.62 16.50 -3.09
C LYS A 163 2.32 17.86 -2.95
N ALA A 164 2.95 18.34 -4.02
CA ALA A 164 3.59 19.65 -4.06
C ALA A 164 2.61 20.83 -3.91
N GLN A 165 1.32 20.59 -4.14
CA GLN A 165 0.25 21.57 -3.95
C GLN A 165 -0.44 21.46 -2.57
N CYS A 166 -0.07 20.50 -1.72
CA CYS A 166 -0.76 20.21 -0.47
C CYS A 166 0.07 20.61 0.77
N ASP A 167 -0.61 20.88 1.87
CA ASP A 167 0.03 21.31 3.11
C ASP A 167 0.62 20.13 3.87
N ILE A 168 -0.05 18.98 3.89
CA ILE A 168 0.42 17.75 4.54
C ILE A 168 -0.11 16.52 3.82
N CYS A 169 0.71 15.46 3.77
CA CYS A 169 0.31 14.14 3.32
C CYS A 169 -0.18 13.30 4.51
N VAL A 170 -1.06 12.34 4.27
CA VAL A 170 -1.51 11.37 5.26
C VAL A 170 -1.65 9.98 4.62
N THR A 171 -1.70 8.95 5.46
CA THR A 171 -2.03 7.58 5.07
C THR A 171 -3.26 7.10 5.83
N SER A 172 -3.84 5.97 5.42
CA SER A 172 -4.91 5.32 6.18
C SER A 172 -4.52 4.96 7.63
N SER A 173 -3.22 4.87 7.91
CA SER A 173 -2.71 4.55 9.26
C SER A 173 -2.72 5.73 10.23
N ASN A 174 -2.62 6.98 9.74
CA ASN A 174 -2.39 8.15 10.59
C ASN A 174 -3.34 9.33 10.36
N VAL A 175 -4.24 9.23 9.37
CA VAL A 175 -5.10 10.35 8.95
C VAL A 175 -5.96 10.90 10.08
N TYR A 176 -6.56 10.04 10.89
CA TYR A 176 -7.48 10.49 11.95
C TYR A 176 -6.77 11.32 13.01
N ASP A 177 -5.56 10.95 13.38
CA ASP A 177 -4.78 11.63 14.42
C ASP A 177 -4.19 12.93 13.88
N ILE A 178 -3.66 12.91 12.64
CA ILE A 178 -3.14 14.10 11.99
C ILE A 178 -4.25 15.13 11.77
N VAL A 179 -5.39 14.74 11.21
CA VAL A 179 -6.51 15.67 10.97
C VAL A 179 -7.05 16.24 12.27
N ALA A 180 -7.14 15.43 13.33
CA ALA A 180 -7.57 15.92 14.65
C ALA A 180 -6.61 16.97 15.22
N ALA A 181 -5.31 16.81 15.01
CA ALA A 181 -4.26 17.69 15.52
C ALA A 181 -4.06 18.98 14.71
N LEU A 182 -4.50 19.05 13.45
CA LEU A 182 -4.37 20.26 12.63
C LEU A 182 -5.09 21.45 13.28
N PRO A 183 -4.48 22.66 13.25
CA PRO A 183 -5.12 23.85 13.82
C PRO A 183 -6.32 24.35 13.01
N ASN A 184 -6.42 23.99 11.73
CA ASN A 184 -7.49 24.42 10.83
C ASN A 184 -8.79 23.65 11.09
N ASP A 185 -9.90 24.35 11.20
CA ASP A 185 -11.23 23.71 11.30
C ASP A 185 -11.76 23.27 9.93
N ASP A 186 -11.36 23.94 8.85
CA ASP A 186 -11.75 23.62 7.48
C ASP A 186 -10.63 22.90 6.75
N ILE A 187 -10.90 21.66 6.36
CA ILE A 187 -9.93 20.74 5.75
C ILE A 187 -10.43 20.38 4.35
N PHE A 188 -9.59 20.54 3.34
CA PHE A 188 -9.83 19.96 2.03
C PHE A 188 -9.03 18.66 1.89
N PHE A 189 -9.71 17.53 2.02
CA PHE A 189 -9.12 16.19 1.90
C PHE A 189 -9.25 15.68 0.46
N LEU A 190 -8.16 15.21 -0.12
CA LEU A 190 -8.12 14.71 -1.49
C LEU A 190 -7.22 13.45 -1.60
N PRO A 191 -7.43 12.57 -2.59
CA PRO A 191 -8.47 12.58 -3.60
C PRO A 191 -9.71 11.76 -3.21
N ASP A 192 -9.70 11.00 -2.10
CA ASP A 192 -10.68 9.98 -1.76
C ASP A 192 -11.92 10.56 -1.06
N GLN A 193 -13.05 10.55 -1.78
CA GLN A 193 -14.32 11.03 -1.26
C GLN A 193 -14.84 10.17 -0.10
N LEU A 194 -14.75 8.85 -0.23
CA LEU A 194 -15.32 7.93 0.76
C LEU A 194 -14.53 7.96 2.05
N MET A 195 -13.20 7.95 1.95
CA MET A 195 -12.34 8.13 3.11
C MET A 195 -12.55 9.50 3.78
N GLY A 196 -12.76 10.57 3.01
CA GLY A 196 -13.08 11.89 3.55
C GLY A 196 -14.39 11.91 4.36
N LYS A 197 -15.43 11.20 3.89
CA LYS A 197 -16.68 11.00 4.65
C LYS A 197 -16.45 10.22 5.94
N ASN A 198 -15.60 9.17 5.91
CA ASN A 198 -15.23 8.41 7.10
C ASN A 198 -14.43 9.27 8.08
N ILE A 199 -13.52 10.12 7.60
CA ILE A 199 -12.79 11.09 8.45
C ILE A 199 -13.78 12.03 9.15
N GLN A 200 -14.76 12.60 8.42
CA GLN A 200 -15.78 13.48 9.00
C GLN A 200 -16.56 12.76 10.14
N ALA A 201 -16.97 11.50 9.92
CA ALA A 201 -17.67 10.71 10.92
C ALA A 201 -16.81 10.47 12.17
N VAL A 202 -15.56 10.07 12.00
CA VAL A 202 -14.64 9.83 13.13
C VAL A 202 -14.31 11.12 13.88
N MET A 203 -14.18 12.26 13.22
CA MET A 203 -14.00 13.55 13.90
C MET A 203 -15.21 13.91 14.75
N ALA A 204 -16.43 13.68 14.23
CA ALA A 204 -17.66 13.89 14.99
C ALA A 204 -17.75 12.97 16.22
N GLU A 205 -17.44 11.68 16.09
CA GLU A 205 -17.40 10.72 17.19
C GLU A 205 -16.38 11.10 18.27
N ARG A 206 -15.22 11.62 17.87
CA ARG A 206 -14.17 12.11 18.78
C ARG A 206 -14.50 13.47 19.42
N GLY A 207 -15.60 14.11 19.04
CA GLY A 207 -15.96 15.47 19.49
C GLY A 207 -15.02 16.55 18.95
N VAL A 208 -14.28 16.28 17.87
CA VAL A 208 -13.36 17.21 17.24
C VAL A 208 -14.10 17.97 16.14
N LYS A 209 -14.20 19.30 16.30
CA LYS A 209 -14.93 20.14 15.35
C LYS A 209 -14.08 20.39 14.10
N LYS A 210 -14.35 19.65 13.02
CA LYS A 210 -13.73 19.79 11.71
C LYS A 210 -14.81 19.75 10.62
N THR A 211 -14.61 20.51 9.55
CA THR A 211 -15.37 20.42 8.31
C THR A 211 -14.47 19.78 7.26
N ILE A 212 -14.82 18.60 6.78
CA ILE A 212 -14.05 17.86 5.79
C ILE A 212 -14.71 18.02 4.42
N ARG A 213 -14.07 18.79 3.54
CA ARG A 213 -14.40 18.87 2.10
C ARG A 213 -13.60 17.80 1.37
N THR A 214 -14.14 17.30 0.27
CA THR A 214 -13.48 16.25 -0.52
C THR A 214 -13.54 16.55 -2.01
N SER A 215 -12.58 16.03 -2.77
CA SER A 215 -12.74 15.78 -4.20
C SER A 215 -13.60 14.52 -4.44
N THR A 216 -13.79 14.14 -5.70
CA THR A 216 -14.75 13.08 -6.10
C THR A 216 -14.09 11.72 -6.40
N GLY A 217 -12.78 11.59 -6.18
CA GLY A 217 -12.06 10.33 -6.43
C GLY A 217 -12.48 9.21 -5.50
N THR A 218 -12.44 7.97 -6.02
CA THR A 218 -12.75 6.75 -5.26
C THR A 218 -11.82 5.61 -5.66
N CYS A 219 -11.68 4.63 -4.79
CA CYS A 219 -10.94 3.41 -5.08
C CYS A 219 -11.91 2.31 -5.56
N TYR A 220 -11.85 1.95 -6.84
CA TYR A 220 -12.76 0.95 -7.40
C TYR A 220 -12.71 -0.41 -6.68
N VAL A 221 -11.57 -0.76 -6.05
CA VAL A 221 -11.46 -1.99 -5.25
C VAL A 221 -12.36 -1.94 -4.02
N HIS A 222 -12.39 -0.80 -3.32
CA HIS A 222 -13.14 -0.65 -2.08
C HIS A 222 -14.62 -0.27 -2.30
N GLU A 223 -14.96 0.22 -3.49
CA GLU A 223 -16.36 0.48 -3.90
C GLU A 223 -17.16 -0.81 -4.21
N GLU A 224 -16.49 -1.93 -4.48
CA GLU A 224 -17.18 -3.20 -4.81
C GLU A 224 -17.90 -3.82 -3.61
N TYR A 225 -17.57 -3.41 -2.38
CA TYR A 225 -18.20 -3.96 -1.18
C TYR A 225 -19.57 -3.33 -0.92
N THR A 226 -20.55 -4.16 -0.55
CA THR A 226 -21.93 -3.72 -0.26
C THR A 226 -22.36 -4.12 1.16
N PRO A 227 -23.32 -3.39 1.79
CA PRO A 227 -23.87 -3.78 3.08
C PRO A 227 -24.43 -5.21 3.09
N ASP A 228 -25.07 -5.64 2.01
CA ASP A 228 -25.65 -6.99 1.89
C ASP A 228 -24.59 -8.10 1.98
N MET A 229 -23.37 -7.85 1.50
CA MET A 229 -22.26 -8.80 1.66
C MET A 229 -21.92 -9.02 3.13
N ILE A 230 -21.92 -7.94 3.92
CA ILE A 230 -21.64 -7.99 5.37
C ILE A 230 -22.74 -8.78 6.07
N ASP A 231 -24.00 -8.44 5.78
CA ASP A 231 -25.16 -9.06 6.41
C ASP A 231 -25.22 -10.57 6.08
N TYR A 232 -24.95 -10.94 4.81
CA TYR A 232 -24.83 -12.32 4.37
C TYR A 232 -23.71 -13.09 5.10
N VAL A 233 -22.53 -12.47 5.18
CA VAL A 233 -21.37 -13.11 5.85
C VAL A 233 -21.64 -13.31 7.34
N ARG A 234 -22.24 -12.34 8.02
CA ARG A 234 -22.61 -12.48 9.46
C ARG A 234 -23.68 -13.58 9.69
N ASP A 235 -24.63 -13.71 8.76
CA ASP A 235 -25.65 -14.79 8.82
C ASP A 235 -25.01 -16.18 8.71
N LYS A 236 -24.06 -16.36 7.79
CA LYS A 236 -23.39 -17.66 7.55
C LYS A 236 -22.25 -17.94 8.54
N HIS A 237 -21.62 -16.93 9.08
CA HIS A 237 -20.46 -17.01 9.96
C HIS A 237 -20.64 -16.08 11.17
N PRO A 238 -21.43 -16.45 12.18
CA PRO A 238 -21.77 -15.58 13.31
C PRO A 238 -20.57 -15.11 14.15
N GLU A 239 -19.46 -15.87 14.14
CA GLU A 239 -18.24 -15.57 14.90
C GLU A 239 -17.16 -14.84 14.04
N VAL A 240 -17.50 -14.44 12.81
CA VAL A 240 -16.56 -13.77 11.91
C VAL A 240 -16.21 -12.37 12.42
N MET A 241 -14.94 -12.05 12.41
CA MET A 241 -14.48 -10.68 12.59
C MET A 241 -14.35 -9.98 11.23
N ILE A 242 -15.07 -8.89 11.03
CA ILE A 242 -15.12 -8.11 9.79
C ILE A 242 -14.25 -6.88 9.93
N LEU A 243 -13.24 -6.76 9.07
CA LEU A 243 -12.31 -5.66 9.04
C LEU A 243 -12.41 -4.93 7.70
N ALA A 244 -12.50 -3.59 7.72
CA ALA A 244 -12.58 -2.79 6.51
C ALA A 244 -11.46 -1.76 6.40
N HIS A 245 -11.10 -1.44 5.15
CA HIS A 245 -10.25 -0.31 4.86
C HIS A 245 -11.07 1.00 4.91
N PRO A 246 -10.51 2.14 5.38
CA PRO A 246 -11.24 3.41 5.44
C PRO A 246 -11.59 4.01 4.06
N GLU A 247 -11.11 3.45 2.97
CA GLU A 247 -11.56 3.76 1.59
C GLU A 247 -12.92 3.13 1.24
N CYS A 248 -13.46 2.23 2.08
CA CYS A 248 -14.81 1.68 1.90
C CYS A 248 -15.89 2.73 2.20
N HIS A 249 -17.08 2.52 1.63
CA HIS A 249 -18.23 3.39 1.88
C HIS A 249 -18.56 3.50 3.38
N PRO A 250 -19.01 4.66 3.90
CA PRO A 250 -19.38 4.81 5.32
C PRO A 250 -20.38 3.76 5.83
N GLU A 251 -21.35 3.35 5.02
CA GLU A 251 -22.31 2.29 5.37
C GLU A 251 -21.65 0.93 5.62
N ILE A 252 -20.50 0.69 5.00
CA ILE A 252 -19.66 -0.50 5.20
C ILE A 252 -18.88 -0.37 6.49
N THR A 253 -18.14 0.73 6.66
CA THR A 253 -17.25 0.93 7.81
C THR A 253 -18.02 0.93 9.13
N GLN A 254 -19.24 1.45 9.16
CA GLN A 254 -20.12 1.45 10.33
C GLN A 254 -20.62 0.07 10.75
N LYS A 255 -20.66 -0.92 9.83
CA LYS A 255 -21.06 -2.30 10.11
C LYS A 255 -19.90 -3.21 10.49
N CYS A 256 -18.65 -2.75 10.39
CA CYS A 256 -17.46 -3.58 10.63
C CYS A 256 -17.01 -3.55 12.08
N ASP A 257 -16.33 -4.62 12.50
CA ASP A 257 -15.78 -4.74 13.87
C ASP A 257 -14.48 -3.93 14.03
N PHE A 258 -13.84 -3.60 12.92
CA PHE A 258 -12.62 -2.80 12.89
C PHE A 258 -12.46 -2.10 11.55
N VAL A 259 -12.02 -0.85 11.59
CA VAL A 259 -11.65 -0.06 10.41
C VAL A 259 -10.22 0.42 10.57
N GLY A 260 -9.37 0.17 9.57
CA GLY A 260 -7.98 0.57 9.64
C GLY A 260 -7.20 0.28 8.37
N SER A 261 -5.93 0.71 8.34
CA SER A 261 -5.00 0.44 7.26
C SER A 261 -4.67 -1.04 7.14
N THR A 262 -4.00 -1.40 6.04
CA THR A 262 -3.49 -2.77 5.80
C THR A 262 -2.66 -3.28 6.98
N SER A 263 -1.72 -2.47 7.50
CA SER A 263 -0.90 -2.83 8.66
C SER A 263 -1.68 -2.92 9.96
N GLN A 264 -2.67 -2.03 10.16
CA GLN A 264 -3.55 -2.08 11.34
C GLN A 264 -4.46 -3.31 11.29
N MET A 265 -4.99 -3.69 10.13
CA MET A 265 -5.74 -4.95 9.96
C MET A 265 -4.87 -6.16 10.26
N LEU A 266 -3.63 -6.20 9.76
CA LEU A 266 -2.66 -7.26 10.09
C LEU A 266 -2.41 -7.35 11.59
N ALA A 267 -2.16 -6.21 12.25
CA ALA A 267 -1.97 -6.15 13.69
C ALA A 267 -3.23 -6.62 14.46
N ARG A 268 -4.44 -6.28 13.97
CA ARG A 268 -5.70 -6.73 14.55
C ARG A 268 -5.86 -8.24 14.45
N VAL A 269 -5.59 -8.83 13.28
CA VAL A 269 -5.62 -10.29 13.07
C VAL A 269 -4.61 -10.99 13.98
N LYS A 270 -3.39 -10.45 14.10
CA LYS A 270 -2.35 -10.99 14.99
C LYS A 270 -2.77 -10.95 16.46
N GLY A 271 -3.41 -9.87 16.89
CA GLY A 271 -3.76 -9.63 18.31
C GLY A 271 -5.09 -10.23 18.75
N THR A 272 -5.87 -10.87 17.88
CA THR A 272 -7.19 -11.44 18.19
C THR A 272 -7.25 -12.95 18.00
N GLN A 273 -8.16 -13.60 18.73
CA GLN A 273 -8.35 -15.06 18.69
C GLN A 273 -9.58 -15.48 17.86
N ALA A 274 -10.15 -14.57 17.04
CA ALA A 274 -11.24 -14.93 16.16
C ALA A 274 -10.81 -16.05 15.20
N PRO A 275 -11.62 -17.09 14.99
CA PRO A 275 -11.27 -18.20 14.10
C PRO A 275 -11.40 -17.83 12.62
N GLN A 276 -12.27 -16.86 12.32
CA GLN A 276 -12.63 -16.45 10.96
C GLN A 276 -12.56 -14.93 10.79
N TYR A 277 -12.06 -14.49 9.65
CA TYR A 277 -11.95 -13.07 9.30
C TYR A 277 -12.52 -12.82 7.91
N PHE A 278 -13.25 -11.71 7.76
CA PHE A 278 -13.68 -11.17 6.48
C PHE A 278 -13.02 -9.80 6.28
N LEU A 279 -12.17 -9.70 5.26
CA LEU A 279 -11.38 -8.50 4.99
C LEU A 279 -11.98 -7.75 3.80
N LEU A 280 -12.50 -6.55 4.05
CA LEU A 280 -13.04 -5.66 3.04
C LEU A 280 -11.92 -4.74 2.53
N THR A 281 -11.03 -5.34 1.74
CA THR A 281 -9.90 -4.71 1.08
C THR A 281 -9.37 -5.64 -0.03
N GLU A 282 -8.28 -5.27 -0.69
CA GLU A 282 -7.66 -6.07 -1.75
C GLU A 282 -7.19 -7.43 -1.22
N CYS A 283 -7.51 -8.51 -1.93
CA CYS A 283 -7.35 -9.88 -1.43
C CYS A 283 -5.89 -10.35 -1.25
N GLY A 284 -4.90 -9.61 -1.74
CA GLY A 284 -3.49 -9.89 -1.46
C GLY A 284 -3.18 -9.87 0.04
N LEU A 285 -3.89 -9.03 0.82
CA LEU A 285 -3.77 -9.05 2.27
C LEU A 285 -4.26 -10.37 2.87
N ALA A 286 -5.42 -10.88 2.44
CA ALA A 286 -5.93 -12.17 2.89
C ALA A 286 -4.98 -13.31 2.52
N ASN A 287 -4.42 -13.29 1.31
CA ASN A 287 -3.42 -14.27 0.86
C ASN A 287 -2.16 -14.23 1.75
N ARG A 288 -1.64 -13.06 2.05
CA ARG A 288 -0.50 -12.88 2.95
C ARG A 288 -0.82 -13.40 4.35
N LEU A 289 -1.96 -13.02 4.90
CA LEU A 289 -2.37 -13.44 6.25
C LEU A 289 -2.62 -14.95 6.35
N SER A 290 -3.14 -15.59 5.31
CA SER A 290 -3.29 -17.05 5.26
C SER A 290 -1.95 -17.79 5.29
N LEU A 291 -0.88 -17.19 4.76
CA LEU A 291 0.49 -17.73 4.85
C LEU A 291 1.11 -17.50 6.23
N GLU A 292 0.88 -16.33 6.83
CA GLU A 292 1.44 -15.97 8.13
C GLU A 292 0.68 -16.63 9.30
N TYR A 293 -0.62 -16.89 9.15
CA TYR A 293 -1.52 -17.45 10.17
C TYR A 293 -2.36 -18.61 9.61
N PRO A 294 -1.76 -19.79 9.37
CA PRO A 294 -2.42 -20.92 8.72
C PRO A 294 -3.55 -21.57 9.56
N ASP A 295 -3.62 -21.25 10.84
CA ASP A 295 -4.67 -21.66 11.79
C ASP A 295 -5.92 -20.77 11.75
N LYS A 296 -5.86 -19.63 11.04
CA LYS A 296 -6.96 -18.69 10.87
C LYS A 296 -7.60 -18.82 9.50
N GLN A 297 -8.91 -18.72 9.44
CA GLN A 297 -9.65 -18.77 8.19
C GLN A 297 -9.98 -17.36 7.69
N PHE A 298 -9.60 -17.07 6.44
CA PHE A 298 -9.96 -15.84 5.74
C PHE A 298 -11.06 -16.17 4.74
N ILE A 299 -12.25 -15.60 4.95
CA ILE A 299 -13.43 -15.82 4.11
C ILE A 299 -13.73 -14.57 3.30
N GLY A 300 -14.45 -14.74 2.21
CA GLY A 300 -14.97 -13.62 1.42
C GLY A 300 -14.60 -13.65 -0.06
N THR A 301 -15.01 -12.60 -0.75
CA THR A 301 -14.74 -12.36 -2.16
C THR A 301 -13.35 -11.79 -2.36
N CYS A 302 -12.76 -12.07 -3.52
CA CYS A 302 -11.45 -11.54 -3.88
C CYS A 302 -11.61 -10.36 -4.85
N THR A 303 -11.44 -9.17 -4.35
CA THR A 303 -11.33 -7.97 -5.18
C THR A 303 -9.86 -7.68 -5.45
N LEU A 304 -9.50 -7.54 -6.72
CA LEU A 304 -8.11 -7.41 -7.17
C LEU A 304 -7.80 -5.99 -7.65
N CYS A 305 -6.71 -5.42 -7.17
CA CYS A 305 -6.15 -4.20 -7.75
C CYS A 305 -5.30 -4.55 -8.99
N ARG A 306 -5.82 -4.24 -10.19
CA ARG A 306 -5.13 -4.50 -11.47
C ARG A 306 -3.74 -3.87 -11.56
N TYR A 307 -3.55 -2.71 -10.94
CA TYR A 307 -2.26 -2.01 -10.92
C TYR A 307 -1.24 -2.73 -10.03
N MET A 308 -1.64 -3.16 -8.84
CA MET A 308 -0.77 -3.94 -7.94
C MET A 308 -0.44 -5.30 -8.55
N LYS A 309 -1.43 -5.99 -9.14
CA LYS A 309 -1.26 -7.29 -9.79
C LYS A 309 -0.53 -7.24 -11.14
N SER A 310 -0.23 -6.06 -11.66
CA SER A 310 0.58 -5.93 -12.88
C SER A 310 2.08 -6.14 -12.66
N ASN A 311 2.55 -6.12 -11.41
CA ASN A 311 3.94 -6.36 -11.07
C ASN A 311 4.30 -7.85 -11.22
N THR A 312 5.38 -8.17 -11.96
CA THR A 312 5.86 -9.54 -12.16
C THR A 312 7.36 -9.66 -11.86
N LEU A 313 7.81 -10.88 -11.59
CA LEU A 313 9.24 -11.18 -11.37
C LEU A 313 10.10 -10.81 -12.60
N ASP A 314 9.64 -11.08 -13.81
CA ASP A 314 10.39 -10.76 -15.04
C ASP A 314 10.56 -9.25 -15.25
N GLN A 315 9.55 -8.46 -14.87
CA GLN A 315 9.66 -7.00 -14.90
C GLN A 315 10.65 -6.48 -13.84
N ILE A 316 10.75 -7.14 -12.68
CA ILE A 316 11.78 -6.84 -11.67
C ILE A 316 13.17 -7.14 -12.22
N VAL A 317 13.36 -8.28 -12.91
CA VAL A 317 14.63 -8.58 -13.61
C VAL A 317 14.97 -7.48 -14.61
N THR A 318 14.00 -7.08 -15.44
CA THR A 318 14.20 -6.02 -16.45
C THR A 318 14.61 -4.71 -15.78
N ALA A 319 13.91 -4.31 -14.70
CA ALA A 319 14.21 -3.11 -13.94
C ALA A 319 15.64 -3.12 -13.37
N LEU A 320 16.10 -4.28 -12.87
CA LEU A 320 17.45 -4.41 -12.30
C LEU A 320 18.58 -4.55 -13.34
N THR A 321 18.28 -5.03 -14.55
CA THR A 321 19.30 -5.27 -15.59
C THR A 321 19.41 -4.17 -16.62
N ASN A 322 18.28 -3.78 -17.22
CA ASN A 322 18.19 -2.78 -18.28
C ASN A 322 16.85 -2.02 -18.14
N PRO A 323 16.75 -1.10 -17.15
CA PRO A 323 15.51 -0.41 -16.84
C PRO A 323 15.05 0.43 -18.05
N LYS A 324 13.79 0.22 -18.44
CA LYS A 324 13.13 1.02 -19.46
C LYS A 324 12.86 2.44 -18.93
N PRO A 325 12.66 3.46 -19.78
CA PRO A 325 12.37 4.82 -19.32
C PRO A 325 11.20 4.91 -18.35
N TYR A 326 10.11 4.15 -18.58
CA TYR A 326 8.94 4.14 -17.69
C TYR A 326 9.22 3.50 -16.31
N GLN A 327 10.27 2.69 -16.20
CA GLN A 327 10.66 2.03 -14.94
C GLN A 327 11.50 2.96 -14.04
N GLN A 328 12.05 4.03 -14.56
CA GLN A 328 12.84 4.98 -13.79
C GLN A 328 11.96 6.10 -13.25
N VAL A 329 12.02 6.33 -11.94
CA VAL A 329 11.26 7.39 -11.29
C VAL A 329 12.12 8.64 -11.19
N THR A 330 11.69 9.67 -11.92
CA THR A 330 12.31 10.99 -11.91
C THR A 330 11.28 12.04 -11.51
N ILE A 331 11.69 13.04 -10.75
CA ILE A 331 10.85 14.15 -10.31
C ILE A 331 11.66 15.42 -10.53
N ASP A 332 11.02 16.46 -11.06
CA ASP A 332 11.69 17.75 -11.27
C ASP A 332 12.03 18.40 -9.91
N PRO A 333 13.07 19.27 -9.85
CA PRO A 333 13.56 19.80 -8.58
C PRO A 333 12.56 20.66 -7.80
N GLU A 334 11.66 21.37 -8.46
CA GLU A 334 10.65 22.21 -7.81
C GLU A 334 9.59 21.34 -7.14
N THR A 335 9.02 20.40 -7.88
CA THR A 335 8.09 19.39 -7.34
C THR A 335 8.74 18.58 -6.22
N GLN A 336 10.02 18.17 -6.41
CA GLN A 336 10.79 17.44 -5.40
C GLN A 336 10.81 18.18 -4.06
N ALA A 337 11.17 19.45 -4.05
CA ALA A 337 11.30 20.23 -2.80
C ALA A 337 9.95 20.36 -2.07
N LYS A 338 8.88 20.75 -2.80
CA LYS A 338 7.56 20.98 -2.21
C LYS A 338 6.90 19.68 -1.73
N ALA A 339 6.92 18.63 -2.56
CA ALA A 339 6.32 17.36 -2.22
C ALA A 339 7.06 16.65 -1.08
N THR A 340 8.40 16.77 -1.02
CA THR A 340 9.17 16.24 0.12
C THR A 340 8.76 16.92 1.42
N ALA A 341 8.58 18.24 1.43
CA ALA A 341 8.11 18.95 2.61
C ALA A 341 6.71 18.51 3.07
N CYS A 342 5.82 18.23 2.11
CA CYS A 342 4.48 17.71 2.39
C CYS A 342 4.53 16.33 3.06
N ILE A 343 5.37 15.41 2.55
CA ILE A 343 5.55 14.08 3.12
C ILE A 343 6.27 14.15 4.47
N GLN A 344 7.30 15.00 4.60
CA GLN A 344 8.06 15.12 5.84
C GLN A 344 7.16 15.52 7.01
N ARG A 345 6.23 16.48 6.80
CA ARG A 345 5.23 16.83 7.82
C ARG A 345 4.38 15.66 8.30
N MET A 346 4.08 14.70 7.41
CA MET A 346 3.39 13.45 7.78
C MET A 346 4.27 12.52 8.62
N LEU A 347 5.56 12.45 8.30
CA LEU A 347 6.49 11.53 8.99
C LEU A 347 6.89 12.06 10.37
N ASP A 348 6.83 13.38 10.55
CA ASP A 348 7.17 14.08 11.81
C ASP A 348 5.97 14.16 12.77
N ALA A 349 4.75 13.95 12.27
CA ALA A 349 3.51 13.93 13.06
C ALA A 349 3.27 12.55 13.71
#